data_c8e6e5a8bcf988ea220ee1ed6c43845c
#
_entry.id   c8e6e5a8bcf988ea220ee1ed6c43845c
#
_cell.length_a   1.000
_cell.length_b   1.000
_cell.length_c   1.000
_cell.angle_alpha   90.00
_cell.angle_beta   90.00
_cell.angle_gamma   90.00
#
_symmetry.space_group_name_H-M   'P 1'
#
loop_
_entity.id
_entity.type
_entity.pdbx_description
1 polymer ?
#
loop_
_entity_poly.entity_id
_entity_poly.type
_entity_poly.pdbx_seq_one_letter_code
_entity_poly.pdbx_strand_id
1 'polypeptide(L)'
;VRVLLIGCYELGHQPLQLAGPAGRLRAAGHEVRTLDLAVEPWDPEMAAWADRVGIAVPMHTAMRIARRVVSLVRDVAPTTPVCAYGLYAPMLADVADRVLAGETDAALADWVDGADDANVVVLDRRAASGGGPLPARDLLPGLDRYARLAIAGEERPVAYVETSHGCAHRCRHCPVPVIYDGRIRVVALDDVLRDVEQQVAAGA
;
A
#
# COMPACT_ATOMS: atom_id res chain seq x y z
N VAL A 1 -17.44 -1.48 -6.74
CA VAL A 1 -16.30 -1.50 -7.67
C VAL A 1 -15.37 -2.63 -7.25
N ARG A 2 -14.84 -3.40 -8.20
CA ARG A 2 -13.84 -4.44 -7.98
C ARG A 2 -12.45 -3.81 -8.09
N VAL A 3 -11.71 -3.88 -7.01
CA VAL A 3 -10.39 -3.24 -6.90
C VAL A 3 -9.30 -4.28 -6.66
N LEU A 4 -8.27 -4.28 -7.50
CA LEU A 4 -7.05 -5.05 -7.26
C LEU A 4 -5.96 -4.11 -6.76
N LEU A 5 -5.39 -4.42 -5.59
CA LEU A 5 -4.21 -3.74 -5.06
C LEU A 5 -2.98 -4.64 -5.22
N ILE A 6 -1.93 -4.13 -5.86
CA ILE A 6 -0.71 -4.89 -6.17
C ILE A 6 0.46 -4.31 -5.39
N GLY A 7 1.10 -5.15 -4.56
CA GLY A 7 2.37 -4.88 -3.90
C GLY A 7 3.53 -5.39 -4.75
N CYS A 8 4.56 -4.57 -4.90
CA CYS A 8 5.75 -4.96 -5.67
C CYS A 8 6.89 -5.42 -4.78
N TYR A 9 7.09 -4.75 -3.65
CA TYR A 9 8.16 -5.05 -2.71
C TYR A 9 8.06 -4.15 -1.47
N GLU A 10 8.11 -4.73 -0.26
CA GLU A 10 8.13 -4.00 1.01
C GLU A 10 9.04 -4.67 2.05
N LEU A 11 10.36 -4.75 1.74
CA LEU A 11 11.42 -5.25 2.61
C LEU A 11 11.21 -6.66 3.22
N GLY A 12 10.39 -7.49 2.60
CA GLY A 12 10.07 -8.84 3.08
C GLY A 12 9.05 -8.91 4.20
N HIS A 13 8.41 -7.79 4.56
CA HIS A 13 7.29 -7.75 5.50
C HIS A 13 5.96 -7.92 4.77
N GLN A 14 4.94 -8.36 5.51
CA GLN A 14 3.55 -8.30 5.02
C GLN A 14 3.16 -6.83 4.77
N PRO A 15 2.82 -6.43 3.53
CA PRO A 15 2.79 -5.04 3.14
C PRO A 15 1.61 -4.27 3.74
N LEU A 16 1.90 -3.31 4.63
CA LEU A 16 0.89 -2.40 5.18
C LEU A 16 0.36 -1.45 4.09
N GLN A 17 1.17 -1.15 3.08
CA GLN A 17 0.75 -0.36 1.91
C GLN A 17 -0.29 -1.05 1.02
N LEU A 18 -0.55 -2.34 1.23
CA LEU A 18 -1.72 -3.04 0.67
C LEU A 18 -2.83 -3.16 1.71
N ALA A 19 -2.50 -3.60 2.93
CA ALA A 19 -3.49 -3.89 3.96
C ALA A 19 -4.29 -2.65 4.40
N GLY A 20 -3.64 -1.49 4.57
CA GLY A 20 -4.27 -0.23 4.95
C GLY A 20 -5.32 0.23 3.93
N PRO A 21 -4.92 0.50 2.67
CA PRO A 21 -5.85 0.86 1.60
C PRO A 21 -6.95 -0.20 1.38
N ALA A 22 -6.61 -1.49 1.44
CA ALA A 22 -7.60 -2.56 1.30
C ALA A 22 -8.67 -2.51 2.40
N GLY A 23 -8.27 -2.27 3.65
CA GLY A 23 -9.19 -2.10 4.76
C GLY A 23 -10.14 -0.92 4.55
N ARG A 24 -9.63 0.22 4.09
CA ARG A 24 -10.42 1.42 3.80
C ARG A 24 -11.41 1.18 2.65
N LEU A 25 -10.95 0.62 1.55
CA LEU A 25 -11.79 0.34 0.38
C LEU A 25 -12.89 -0.68 0.72
N ARG A 26 -12.57 -1.72 1.47
CA ARG A 26 -13.55 -2.72 1.96
C ARG A 26 -14.60 -2.07 2.87
N ALA A 27 -14.18 -1.18 3.77
CA ALA A 27 -15.10 -0.43 4.64
C ALA A 27 -16.00 0.54 3.85
N ALA A 28 -15.56 1.03 2.69
CA ALA A 28 -16.36 1.80 1.76
C ALA A 28 -17.29 0.96 0.87
N GLY A 29 -17.30 -0.37 1.02
CA GLY A 29 -18.20 -1.28 0.31
C GLY A 29 -17.69 -1.77 -1.05
N HIS A 30 -16.39 -1.62 -1.34
CA HIS A 30 -15.79 -2.18 -2.54
C HIS A 30 -15.41 -3.65 -2.36
N GLU A 31 -15.41 -4.40 -3.46
CA GLU A 31 -14.82 -5.75 -3.51
C GLU A 31 -13.33 -5.62 -3.78
N VAL A 32 -12.50 -6.02 -2.81
CA VAL A 32 -11.05 -5.80 -2.86
C VAL A 32 -10.32 -7.14 -2.88
N ARG A 33 -9.36 -7.26 -3.79
CA ARG A 33 -8.34 -8.31 -3.80
C ARG A 33 -6.96 -7.69 -3.72
N THR A 34 -6.02 -8.44 -3.17
CA THR A 34 -4.61 -8.04 -3.09
C THR A 34 -3.74 -9.07 -3.79
N LEU A 35 -2.62 -8.63 -4.35
CA LEU A 35 -1.59 -9.47 -4.95
C LEU A 35 -0.23 -8.94 -4.52
N ASP A 36 0.49 -9.69 -3.68
CA ASP A 36 1.84 -9.32 -3.25
C ASP A 36 2.90 -10.07 -4.06
N LEU A 37 3.45 -9.41 -5.06
CA LEU A 37 4.46 -9.97 -5.96
C LEU A 37 5.81 -10.27 -5.30
N ALA A 38 6.00 -9.89 -4.03
CA ALA A 38 7.17 -10.33 -3.27
C ALA A 38 7.10 -11.81 -2.86
N VAL A 39 5.89 -12.36 -2.75
CA VAL A 39 5.64 -13.73 -2.26
C VAL A 39 4.64 -14.52 -3.12
N GLU A 40 4.00 -13.89 -4.09
CA GLU A 40 3.02 -14.49 -5.00
C GLU A 40 3.45 -14.30 -6.47
N PRO A 41 3.14 -15.25 -7.36
CA PRO A 41 3.33 -15.06 -8.79
C PRO A 41 2.34 -14.05 -9.36
N TRP A 42 2.67 -13.45 -10.50
CA TRP A 42 1.72 -12.65 -11.28
C TRP A 42 0.50 -13.49 -11.67
N ASP A 43 -0.68 -12.92 -11.45
CA ASP A 43 -1.96 -13.53 -11.81
C ASP A 43 -2.74 -12.62 -12.79
N PRO A 44 -2.79 -12.97 -14.09
CA PRO A 44 -3.51 -12.19 -15.08
C PRO A 44 -5.03 -12.22 -14.89
N GLU A 45 -5.60 -13.27 -14.27
CA GLU A 45 -7.04 -13.36 -14.05
C GLU A 45 -7.49 -12.34 -13.00
N MET A 46 -6.68 -12.09 -11.98
CA MET A 46 -6.96 -11.04 -11.00
C MET A 46 -6.95 -9.65 -11.65
N ALA A 47 -6.01 -9.39 -12.58
CA ALA A 47 -5.96 -8.13 -13.30
C ALA A 47 -7.18 -7.95 -14.23
N ALA A 48 -7.57 -9.00 -14.96
CA ALA A 48 -8.76 -9.00 -15.83
C ALA A 48 -10.07 -8.85 -15.05
N TRP A 49 -10.11 -9.33 -13.81
CA TRP A 49 -11.28 -9.22 -12.94
C TRP A 49 -11.51 -7.78 -12.46
N ALA A 50 -10.48 -6.97 -12.31
CA ALA A 50 -10.55 -5.66 -11.66
C ALA A 50 -11.18 -4.58 -12.55
N ASP A 51 -12.04 -3.75 -11.96
CA ASP A 51 -12.53 -2.51 -12.59
C ASP A 51 -11.51 -1.36 -12.41
N ARG A 52 -10.66 -1.46 -11.36
CA ARG A 52 -9.56 -0.52 -11.07
C ARG A 52 -8.37 -1.27 -10.46
N VAL A 53 -7.17 -0.83 -10.81
CA VAL A 53 -5.93 -1.41 -10.28
C VAL A 53 -5.11 -0.34 -9.55
N GLY A 54 -4.77 -0.60 -8.28
CA GLY A 54 -3.84 0.20 -7.50
C GLY A 54 -2.50 -0.51 -7.36
N ILE A 55 -1.39 0.19 -7.62
CA ILE A 55 -0.03 -0.35 -7.49
C ILE A 55 0.73 0.41 -6.42
N ALA A 56 1.12 -0.28 -5.35
CA ALA A 56 1.89 0.29 -4.25
C ALA A 56 3.37 0.49 -4.63
N VAL A 57 3.89 1.70 -4.41
CA VAL A 57 5.27 2.09 -4.75
C VAL A 57 5.94 2.77 -3.54
N PRO A 58 6.15 2.03 -2.43
CA PRO A 58 6.68 2.61 -1.18
C PRO A 58 8.15 2.99 -1.28
N MET A 59 8.92 2.38 -2.17
CA MET A 59 10.37 2.58 -2.27
C MET A 59 10.88 2.48 -3.72
N HIS A 60 12.13 2.91 -3.94
CA HIS A 60 12.73 2.95 -5.28
C HIS A 60 12.84 1.58 -5.98
N THR A 61 13.06 0.50 -5.22
CA THR A 61 13.11 -0.86 -5.76
C THR A 61 11.74 -1.26 -6.32
N ALA A 62 10.67 -0.95 -5.60
CA ALA A 62 9.30 -1.20 -6.04
C ALA A 62 8.96 -0.46 -7.34
N MET A 63 9.49 0.75 -7.56
CA MET A 63 9.27 1.55 -8.77
C MET A 63 9.62 0.80 -10.07
N ARG A 64 10.76 0.11 -10.11
CA ARG A 64 11.19 -0.65 -11.31
C ARG A 64 10.27 -1.82 -11.61
N ILE A 65 9.84 -2.51 -10.55
CA ILE A 65 8.90 -3.63 -10.65
C ILE A 65 7.53 -3.11 -11.06
N ALA A 66 7.05 -2.03 -10.43
CA ALA A 66 5.76 -1.41 -10.70
C ALA A 66 5.60 -0.98 -12.17
N ARG A 67 6.64 -0.44 -12.82
CA ARG A 67 6.60 -0.13 -14.26
C ARG A 67 6.31 -1.36 -15.10
N ARG A 68 6.95 -2.49 -14.79
CA ARG A 68 6.68 -3.76 -15.47
C ARG A 68 5.27 -4.26 -15.19
N VAL A 69 4.80 -4.11 -13.95
CA VAL A 69 3.43 -4.51 -13.56
C VAL A 69 2.38 -3.69 -14.32
N VAL A 70 2.58 -2.37 -14.50
CA VAL A 70 1.70 -1.55 -15.34
C VAL A 70 1.60 -2.13 -16.75
N SER A 71 2.73 -2.52 -17.37
CA SER A 71 2.72 -3.16 -18.70
C SER A 71 1.95 -4.48 -18.69
N LEU A 72 2.17 -5.34 -17.68
CA LEU A 72 1.44 -6.61 -17.55
C LEU A 72 -0.06 -6.41 -17.38
N VAL A 73 -0.48 -5.39 -16.62
CA VAL A 73 -1.90 -5.03 -16.50
C VAL A 73 -2.45 -4.57 -17.84
N ARG A 74 -1.73 -3.72 -18.58
CA ARG A 74 -2.15 -3.23 -19.90
C ARG A 74 -2.28 -4.34 -20.96
N ASP A 75 -1.43 -5.36 -20.87
CA ASP A 75 -1.48 -6.52 -21.77
C ASP A 75 -2.77 -7.33 -21.59
N VAL A 76 -3.28 -7.41 -20.37
CA VAL A 76 -4.47 -8.22 -20.00
C VAL A 76 -5.75 -7.39 -19.97
N ALA A 77 -5.67 -6.17 -19.45
CA ALA A 77 -6.80 -5.27 -19.22
C ALA A 77 -6.45 -3.83 -19.69
N PRO A 78 -6.37 -3.59 -21.01
CA PRO A 78 -5.82 -2.36 -21.57
C PRO A 78 -6.61 -1.09 -21.21
N THR A 79 -7.89 -1.23 -20.90
CA THR A 79 -8.77 -0.09 -20.55
C THR A 79 -8.99 0.08 -19.05
N THR A 80 -8.51 -0.84 -18.22
CA THR A 80 -8.66 -0.74 -16.77
C THR A 80 -7.78 0.38 -16.23
N PRO A 81 -8.36 1.39 -15.52
CA PRO A 81 -7.57 2.46 -14.93
C PRO A 81 -6.56 1.96 -13.90
N VAL A 82 -5.32 2.47 -13.99
CA VAL A 82 -4.21 2.13 -13.09
C VAL A 82 -3.79 3.35 -12.28
N CYS A 83 -3.80 3.23 -10.96
CA CYS A 83 -3.28 4.22 -10.03
C CYS A 83 -1.98 3.72 -9.39
N ALA A 84 -0.89 4.48 -9.53
CA ALA A 84 0.30 4.27 -8.72
C ALA A 84 0.20 5.10 -7.43
N TYR A 85 0.46 4.49 -6.26
CA TYR A 85 0.37 5.20 -5.00
C TYR A 85 1.55 4.89 -4.06
N GLY A 86 1.84 5.82 -3.15
CA GLY A 86 2.95 5.73 -2.20
C GLY A 86 4.09 6.71 -2.49
N LEU A 87 5.17 6.58 -1.72
CA LEU A 87 6.24 7.57 -1.67
C LEU A 87 6.96 7.80 -3.02
N TYR A 88 7.12 6.75 -3.82
CA TYR A 88 7.79 6.80 -5.13
C TYR A 88 6.82 6.75 -6.33
N ALA A 89 5.52 6.80 -6.08
CA ALA A 89 4.51 6.80 -7.15
C ALA A 89 4.70 7.92 -8.20
N PRO A 90 5.17 9.16 -7.86
CA PRO A 90 5.43 10.19 -8.86
C PRO A 90 6.36 9.77 -10.01
N MET A 91 7.21 8.77 -9.78
CA MET A 91 8.11 8.24 -10.79
C MET A 91 7.40 7.37 -11.86
N LEU A 92 6.10 7.13 -11.71
CA LEU A 92 5.26 6.39 -12.66
C LEU A 92 4.26 7.28 -13.41
N ALA A 93 4.39 8.61 -13.32
CA ALA A 93 3.44 9.55 -13.93
C ALA A 93 3.36 9.46 -15.45
N ASP A 94 4.35 8.88 -16.10
CA ASP A 94 4.41 8.66 -17.54
C ASP A 94 3.75 7.34 -18.00
N VAL A 95 3.38 6.45 -17.08
CA VAL A 95 2.84 5.11 -17.39
C VAL A 95 1.54 4.77 -16.66
N ALA A 96 1.25 5.39 -15.52
CA ALA A 96 0.01 5.22 -14.78
C ALA A 96 -1.01 6.31 -15.14
N ASP A 97 -2.31 5.99 -15.07
CA ASP A 97 -3.38 6.96 -15.34
C ASP A 97 -3.54 7.95 -14.18
N ARG A 98 -3.21 7.51 -12.97
CA ARG A 98 -3.27 8.29 -11.75
C ARG A 98 -2.04 8.07 -10.89
N VAL A 99 -1.60 9.12 -10.21
CA VAL A 99 -0.48 9.06 -9.27
C VAL A 99 -0.84 9.76 -7.98
N LEU A 100 -0.71 9.04 -6.86
CA LEU A 100 -0.96 9.53 -5.51
C LEU A 100 0.31 9.40 -4.67
N ALA A 101 0.82 10.51 -4.13
CA ALA A 101 2.03 10.50 -3.30
C ALA A 101 1.72 10.85 -1.85
N GLY A 102 2.45 10.24 -0.93
CA GLY A 102 2.32 10.48 0.51
C GLY A 102 1.36 9.51 1.19
N GLU A 103 0.47 10.02 2.02
CA GLU A 103 -0.56 9.25 2.72
C GLU A 103 -1.80 9.17 1.84
N THR A 104 -1.96 8.06 1.18
CA THR A 104 -2.79 7.95 -0.02
C THR A 104 -4.12 7.23 0.17
N ASP A 105 -4.37 6.64 1.35
CA ASP A 105 -5.53 5.77 1.58
C ASP A 105 -6.87 6.45 1.30
N ALA A 106 -7.05 7.70 1.74
CA ALA A 106 -8.27 8.45 1.49
C ALA A 106 -8.39 8.83 0.00
N ALA A 107 -7.31 9.38 -0.58
CA ALA A 107 -7.30 9.79 -1.97
C ALA A 107 -7.45 8.60 -2.93
N LEU A 108 -6.96 7.42 -2.54
CA LEU A 108 -7.16 6.20 -3.32
C LEU A 108 -8.63 5.76 -3.30
N ALA A 109 -9.31 5.89 -2.16
CA ALA A 109 -10.75 5.61 -2.06
C ALA A 109 -11.55 6.61 -2.90
N ASP A 110 -11.25 7.91 -2.81
CA ASP A 110 -11.89 8.95 -3.62
C ASP A 110 -11.71 8.68 -5.13
N TRP A 111 -10.51 8.26 -5.55
CA TRP A 111 -10.25 7.87 -6.94
C TRP A 111 -11.05 6.64 -7.37
N VAL A 112 -11.20 5.63 -6.49
CA VAL A 112 -12.00 4.43 -6.78
C VAL A 112 -13.47 4.80 -6.94
N ASP A 113 -13.98 5.76 -6.15
CA ASP A 113 -15.34 6.29 -6.24
C ASP A 113 -15.58 7.22 -7.44
N GLY A 114 -14.52 7.57 -8.18
CA GLY A 114 -14.60 8.44 -9.35
C GLY A 114 -14.72 9.93 -9.00
N ALA A 115 -14.36 10.32 -7.78
CA ALA A 115 -14.54 11.68 -7.28
C ALA A 115 -13.53 12.70 -7.82
N ASP A 116 -12.47 12.26 -8.53
CA ASP A 116 -11.41 13.18 -8.99
C ASP A 116 -10.80 12.78 -10.33
N ASP A 117 -10.86 13.70 -11.29
CA ASP A 117 -10.32 13.56 -12.65
C ASP A 117 -8.91 14.16 -12.83
N ALA A 118 -8.36 14.81 -11.82
CA ALA A 118 -7.07 15.47 -11.94
C ALA A 118 -5.89 14.50 -11.75
N ASN A 119 -4.92 14.52 -12.65
CA ASN A 119 -3.64 13.79 -12.55
C ASN A 119 -2.71 14.36 -11.45
N VAL A 120 -3.24 14.73 -10.30
CA VAL A 120 -2.52 15.49 -9.27
C VAL A 120 -1.89 14.57 -8.25
N VAL A 121 -0.64 14.87 -7.91
CA VAL A 121 0.04 14.35 -6.73
C VAL A 121 -0.70 14.87 -5.48
N VAL A 122 -1.48 14.03 -4.84
CA VAL A 122 -2.17 14.39 -3.60
C VAL A 122 -1.25 14.14 -2.43
N LEU A 123 -0.89 15.22 -1.75
CA LEU A 123 -0.22 15.16 -0.46
C LEU A 123 -1.31 15.26 0.62
N ASP A 124 -1.85 14.16 1.07
CA ASP A 124 -2.72 14.22 2.25
C ASP A 124 -1.84 14.41 3.49
N ARG A 125 -1.91 15.62 4.06
CA ARG A 125 -1.21 16.02 5.28
C ARG A 125 -2.13 16.04 6.50
N ARG A 126 -3.35 15.55 6.35
CA ARG A 126 -4.32 15.56 7.45
C ARG A 126 -3.93 14.52 8.47
N ALA A 127 -3.84 14.95 9.72
CA ALA A 127 -3.72 14.02 10.83
C ALA A 127 -4.91 13.07 10.78
N ALA A 128 -4.67 11.77 10.71
CA ALA A 128 -5.72 10.82 10.98
C ALA A 128 -6.16 11.02 12.44
N SER A 129 -7.38 11.49 12.65
CA SER A 129 -8.07 11.23 13.91
C SER A 129 -8.22 9.71 13.99
N GLY A 130 -7.86 9.09 15.10
CA GLY A 130 -8.00 7.65 15.32
C GLY A 130 -9.39 7.10 14.98
N GLY A 131 -9.52 5.80 14.89
CA GLY A 131 -10.77 5.12 14.57
C GLY A 131 -10.95 4.80 13.08
N GLY A 132 -9.86 4.81 12.30
CA GLY A 132 -9.86 4.32 10.93
C GLY A 132 -10.19 2.82 10.84
N PRO A 133 -10.56 2.31 9.64
CA PRO A 133 -10.72 0.89 9.44
C PRO A 133 -9.40 0.16 9.69
N LEU A 134 -9.49 -1.05 10.26
CA LEU A 134 -8.31 -1.90 10.43
C LEU A 134 -7.71 -2.24 9.07
N PRO A 135 -6.37 -2.35 8.99
CA PRO A 135 -5.71 -2.92 7.82
C PRO A 135 -6.27 -4.31 7.51
N ALA A 136 -6.61 -4.57 6.25
CA ALA A 136 -7.18 -5.85 5.83
C ALA A 136 -6.07 -6.91 5.65
N ARG A 137 -5.44 -7.31 6.75
CA ARG A 137 -4.35 -8.30 6.78
C ARG A 137 -4.80 -9.67 6.30
N ASP A 138 -6.07 -9.98 6.47
CA ASP A 138 -6.73 -11.21 6.04
C ASP A 138 -6.81 -11.37 4.52
N LEU A 139 -6.62 -10.30 3.75
CA LEU A 139 -6.55 -10.34 2.28
C LEU A 139 -5.15 -10.65 1.76
N LEU A 140 -4.14 -10.66 2.63
CA LEU A 140 -2.75 -10.90 2.27
C LEU A 140 -2.33 -12.35 2.59
N PRO A 141 -1.29 -12.87 1.95
CA PRO A 141 -0.68 -14.13 2.36
C PRO A 141 -0.33 -14.16 3.84
N GLY A 142 -0.36 -15.36 4.45
CA GLY A 142 -0.04 -15.54 5.85
C GLY A 142 1.39 -15.11 6.21
N LEU A 143 1.63 -14.79 7.48
CA LEU A 143 2.92 -14.31 7.99
C LEU A 143 4.07 -15.30 7.75
N ASP A 144 3.78 -16.59 7.58
CA ASP A 144 4.73 -17.64 7.26
C ASP A 144 5.38 -17.49 5.88
N ARG A 145 4.77 -16.71 4.98
CA ARG A 145 5.29 -16.40 3.64
C ARG A 145 6.31 -15.26 3.64
N TYR A 146 6.44 -14.54 4.75
CA TYR A 146 7.28 -13.35 4.88
C TYR A 146 8.55 -13.62 5.70
N ALA A 147 9.36 -12.58 5.90
CA ALA A 147 10.58 -12.63 6.67
C ALA A 147 10.33 -13.11 8.10
N ARG A 148 11.24 -13.91 8.62
CA ARG A 148 11.19 -14.45 9.98
C ARG A 148 12.25 -13.79 10.84
N LEU A 149 11.98 -13.68 12.13
CA LEU A 149 12.92 -13.17 13.10
C LEU A 149 13.67 -14.33 13.74
N ALA A 150 15.00 -14.33 13.61
CA ALA A 150 15.88 -15.30 14.28
C ALA A 150 16.29 -14.76 15.65
N ILE A 151 15.86 -15.42 16.73
CA ILE A 151 16.24 -15.11 18.13
C ILE A 151 16.74 -16.37 18.79
N ALA A 152 17.97 -16.32 19.31
CA ALA A 152 18.58 -17.45 20.06
C ALA A 152 18.55 -18.80 19.31
N GLY A 153 18.60 -18.78 17.97
CA GLY A 153 18.59 -19.99 17.13
C GLY A 153 17.18 -20.50 16.77
N GLU A 154 16.13 -19.84 17.22
CA GLU A 154 14.74 -20.10 16.82
C GLU A 154 14.29 -19.06 15.78
N GLU A 155 13.55 -19.51 14.78
CA GLU A 155 12.89 -18.63 13.81
C GLU A 155 11.40 -18.48 14.15
N ARG A 156 10.94 -17.23 14.22
CA ARG A 156 9.53 -16.91 14.53
C ARG A 156 8.92 -16.02 13.44
N PRO A 157 7.64 -16.17 13.11
CA PRO A 157 6.92 -15.20 12.30
C PRO A 157 7.03 -13.81 12.95
N VAL A 158 7.15 -12.79 12.13
CA VAL A 158 7.21 -11.41 12.63
C VAL A 158 6.17 -10.56 11.92
N ALA A 159 5.49 -9.74 12.71
CA ALA A 159 4.58 -8.73 12.23
C ALA A 159 5.27 -7.37 12.09
N TYR A 160 4.68 -6.52 11.27
CA TYR A 160 5.06 -5.14 11.08
C TYR A 160 3.85 -4.23 11.26
N VAL A 161 3.98 -3.22 12.10
CA VAL A 161 2.97 -2.18 12.31
C VAL A 161 3.60 -0.80 12.23
N GLU A 162 2.87 0.19 11.77
CA GLU A 162 3.34 1.57 11.73
C GLU A 162 2.76 2.37 12.90
N THR A 163 3.65 3.06 13.63
CA THR A 163 3.28 3.93 14.76
C THR A 163 3.36 5.41 14.41
N SER A 164 4.06 5.73 13.31
CA SER A 164 4.19 7.11 12.84
C SER A 164 4.56 7.15 11.36
N HIS A 165 4.21 8.26 10.72
CA HIS A 165 4.58 8.58 9.35
C HIS A 165 5.45 9.83 9.31
N GLY A 166 6.33 9.92 8.32
CA GLY A 166 7.22 11.07 8.15
C GLY A 166 8.51 10.95 8.94
N CYS A 167 9.29 12.03 8.96
CA CYS A 167 10.59 12.11 9.65
C CYS A 167 10.94 13.57 9.92
N ALA A 168 11.49 13.86 11.12
CA ALA A 168 11.95 15.20 11.48
C ALA A 168 13.23 15.63 10.73
N HIS A 169 13.99 14.66 10.19
CA HIS A 169 15.23 14.94 9.46
C HIS A 169 14.95 15.37 8.02
N ARG A 170 15.81 16.24 7.47
CA ARG A 170 15.74 16.73 6.09
C ARG A 170 16.95 16.25 5.27
N CYS A 171 17.15 14.93 5.23
CA CYS A 171 18.26 14.34 4.51
C CYS A 171 18.10 14.55 2.98
N ARG A 172 19.17 14.99 2.30
CA ARG A 172 19.11 15.33 0.86
C ARG A 172 18.84 14.14 -0.06
N HIS A 173 19.16 12.93 0.37
CA HIS A 173 18.98 11.69 -0.41
C HIS A 173 17.66 10.97 -0.11
N CYS A 174 16.84 11.50 0.80
CA CYS A 174 15.63 10.86 1.26
C CYS A 174 14.39 11.55 0.69
N PRO A 175 13.41 10.82 0.12
CA PRO A 175 12.17 11.41 -0.41
C PRO A 175 11.19 11.81 0.69
N VAL A 176 11.32 11.28 1.91
CA VAL A 176 10.40 11.58 3.02
C VAL A 176 10.25 13.07 3.29
N PRO A 177 11.33 13.89 3.35
CA PRO A 177 11.19 15.33 3.54
C PRO A 177 10.42 16.05 2.43
N VAL A 178 10.44 15.54 1.21
CA VAL A 178 9.68 16.11 0.07
C VAL A 178 8.18 16.02 0.34
N ILE A 179 7.74 14.92 0.95
CA ILE A 179 6.34 14.66 1.28
C ILE A 179 5.95 15.31 2.62
N TYR A 180 6.73 15.08 3.67
CA TYR A 180 6.36 15.43 5.05
C TYR A 180 6.97 16.74 5.56
N ASP A 181 7.91 17.37 4.84
CA ASP A 181 8.55 18.64 5.19
C ASP A 181 9.08 18.70 6.63
N GLY A 182 9.73 17.63 7.09
CA GLY A 182 10.27 17.53 8.44
C GLY A 182 9.20 17.32 9.53
N ARG A 183 7.99 16.94 9.16
CA ARG A 183 6.90 16.66 10.10
C ARG A 183 6.81 15.16 10.38
N ILE A 184 6.43 14.83 11.62
CA ILE A 184 6.09 13.48 12.04
C ILE A 184 4.59 13.50 12.38
N ARG A 185 3.85 12.53 11.87
CA ARG A 185 2.48 12.27 12.25
C ARG A 185 2.41 10.94 13.02
N VAL A 186 1.91 10.97 14.22
CA VAL A 186 1.74 9.78 15.06
C VAL A 186 0.41 9.12 14.72
N VAL A 187 0.41 7.80 14.57
CA VAL A 187 -0.80 6.99 14.42
C VAL A 187 -1.49 6.90 15.79
N ALA A 188 -2.82 6.93 15.83
CA ALA A 188 -3.54 6.81 17.08
C ALA A 188 -3.22 5.48 17.79
N LEU A 189 -2.97 5.54 19.10
CA LEU A 189 -2.55 4.38 19.88
C LEU A 189 -3.52 3.21 19.75
N ASP A 190 -4.82 3.48 19.79
CA ASP A 190 -5.86 2.46 19.70
C ASP A 190 -5.83 1.75 18.33
N ASP A 191 -5.50 2.47 17.25
CA ASP A 191 -5.37 1.88 15.90
C ASP A 191 -4.14 0.97 15.82
N VAL A 192 -3.01 1.39 16.43
CA VAL A 192 -1.79 0.57 16.53
C VAL A 192 -2.07 -0.70 17.33
N LEU A 193 -2.71 -0.58 18.50
CA LEU A 193 -3.00 -1.73 19.36
C LEU A 193 -3.95 -2.72 18.67
N ARG A 194 -4.97 -2.25 17.97
CA ARG A 194 -5.87 -3.13 17.20
C ARG A 194 -5.13 -3.87 16.08
N ASP A 195 -4.19 -3.21 15.38
CA ASP A 195 -3.38 -3.88 14.36
C ASP A 195 -2.41 -4.89 14.98
N VAL A 196 -1.80 -4.59 16.13
CA VAL A 196 -1.00 -5.55 16.91
C VAL A 196 -1.83 -6.77 17.31
N GLU A 197 -3.03 -6.58 17.85
CA GLU A 197 -3.91 -7.67 18.28
C GLU A 197 -4.27 -8.61 17.11
N GLN A 198 -4.61 -8.07 15.93
CA GLN A 198 -4.90 -8.92 14.76
C GLN A 198 -3.67 -9.67 14.26
N GLN A 199 -2.47 -9.07 14.35
CA GLN A 199 -1.22 -9.72 13.93
C GLN A 199 -0.81 -10.83 14.91
N VAL A 200 -0.99 -10.61 16.21
CA VAL A 200 -0.79 -11.66 17.24
C VAL A 200 -1.77 -12.81 17.02
N ALA A 201 -3.04 -12.51 16.73
CA ALA A 201 -4.04 -13.53 16.41
C ALA A 201 -3.70 -14.32 15.12
N ALA A 202 -2.95 -13.69 14.17
CA ALA A 202 -2.45 -14.33 12.96
C ALA A 202 -1.14 -15.13 13.17
N GLY A 203 -0.59 -15.16 14.38
CA GLY A 203 0.55 -15.99 14.77
C GLY A 203 1.91 -15.27 14.82
N ALA A 204 1.92 -13.94 14.91
CA ALA A 204 3.15 -13.16 15.14
C ALA A 204 3.74 -13.37 16.52
#